data_c1d38f6d8da04d1dd60a504f31b68b6b
#
_entry.id   c1d38f6d8da04d1dd60a504f31b68b6b
#
_cell.length_a   1.000
_cell.length_b   1.000
_cell.length_c   1.000
_cell.angle_alpha   90.00
_cell.angle_beta   90.00
_cell.angle_gamma   90.00
#
_symmetry.space_group_name_H-M   'P 1'
#
loop_
_entity.id
_entity.type
_entity.pdbx_description
1 polymer ?
#
loop_
_entity_poly.entity_id
_entity_poly.type
_entity_poly.pdbx_seq_one_letter_code
_entity_poly.pdbx_strand_id
1 'polypeptide(L)' 'MREIYNVNENLPNVDHGSFLVYAPESFPKNSRWLVAEYYDDVKGFYSESSENFLEDVTHWCELPKEPI' A
#
# COMPACT_ATOMS: atom_id res chain seq x y z
N MET A 1 -13.31 5.38 -11.53
CA MET A 1 -12.04 5.93 -11.02
C MET A 1 -11.92 5.61 -9.55
N ARG A 2 -10.73 5.22 -9.12
CA ARG A 2 -10.55 4.90 -7.70
C ARG A 2 -9.93 6.08 -6.97
N GLU A 3 -10.24 6.18 -5.69
CA GLU A 3 -9.66 7.22 -4.87
C GLU A 3 -8.29 6.80 -4.38
N ILE A 4 -7.41 7.79 -4.28
CA ILE A 4 -6.08 7.61 -3.71
C ILE A 4 -6.09 8.32 -2.37
N TYR A 5 -5.72 7.61 -1.32
CA TYR A 5 -5.75 8.15 0.04
C TYR A 5 -4.35 8.46 0.54
N ASN A 6 -4.23 9.53 1.29
CA ASN A 6 -2.97 9.90 1.94
C ASN A 6 -2.91 9.18 3.28
N VAL A 7 -1.81 8.48 3.55
CA VAL A 7 -1.70 7.67 4.78
C VAL A 7 -1.74 8.50 6.05
N ASN A 8 -1.40 9.79 5.96
CA ASN A 8 -1.46 10.66 7.13
C ASN A 8 -2.89 11.08 7.47
N GLU A 9 -3.81 10.91 6.55
CA GLU A 9 -5.20 11.31 6.76
C GLU A 9 -6.13 10.12 6.90
N ASN A 10 -5.82 9.05 6.19
CA ASN A 10 -6.66 7.85 6.20
C ASN A 10 -5.80 6.60 6.09
N LEU A 11 -6.16 5.58 6.85
CA LEU A 11 -5.56 4.26 6.72
C LEU A 11 -6.67 3.28 6.36
N PRO A 12 -6.31 2.12 5.77
CA PRO A 12 -7.33 1.12 5.47
C PRO A 12 -8.12 0.74 6.72
N ASN A 13 -9.42 0.61 6.59
CA ASN A 13 -10.29 0.28 7.71
C ASN A 13 -10.57 -1.23 7.72
N VAL A 14 -9.51 -2.02 7.79
CA VAL A 14 -9.59 -3.47 7.82
C VAL A 14 -8.46 -3.98 8.70
N ASP A 15 -8.59 -5.20 9.19
CA ASP A 15 -7.53 -5.80 10.01
C ASP A 15 -6.35 -6.21 9.15
N HIS A 16 -6.62 -6.69 7.95
CA HIS A 16 -5.59 -7.17 7.04
C HIS A 16 -6.16 -7.16 5.63
N GLY A 17 -5.35 -6.75 4.69
CA GLY A 17 -5.77 -6.76 3.30
C GLY A 17 -4.64 -6.33 2.38
N SER A 18 -4.86 -6.49 1.08
CA SER A 18 -3.88 -6.11 0.07
C SER A 18 -4.31 -4.82 -0.59
N PHE A 19 -3.37 -3.91 -0.76
CA PHE A 19 -3.64 -2.61 -1.35
C PHE A 19 -2.50 -2.20 -2.27
N LEU A 20 -2.81 -1.29 -3.18
CA LEU A 20 -1.78 -0.68 -4.01
C LEU A 20 -1.25 0.53 -3.25
N VAL A 21 0.07 0.57 -3.06
CA VAL A 21 0.68 1.65 -2.26
C VAL A 21 1.74 2.37 -3.07
N TYR A 22 1.95 3.62 -2.72
CA TYR A 22 2.95 4.47 -3.35
C TYR A 22 4.09 4.71 -2.35
N ALA A 23 5.27 4.19 -2.69
CA ALA A 23 6.45 4.25 -1.81
C ALA A 23 7.63 4.77 -2.63
N PRO A 24 7.72 6.09 -2.82
CA PRO A 24 8.68 6.66 -3.77
C PRO A 24 10.14 6.51 -3.41
N GLU A 25 10.45 6.28 -2.14
CA GLU A 25 11.84 6.18 -1.72
C GLU A 25 12.34 4.76 -1.58
N SER A 26 11.44 3.79 -1.54
CA SER A 26 11.83 2.39 -1.38
C SER A 26 12.17 1.70 -2.68
N PHE A 27 11.72 2.24 -3.79
CA PHE A 27 11.83 1.54 -5.07
C PHE A 27 12.26 2.48 -6.18
N PRO A 28 12.79 1.94 -7.29
CA PRO A 28 13.14 2.74 -8.46
C PRO A 28 11.96 3.54 -8.97
N LYS A 29 12.25 4.60 -9.70
CA LYS A 29 11.22 5.53 -10.16
C LYS A 29 10.05 4.88 -10.88
N ASN A 30 10.31 3.88 -11.67
CA ASN A 30 9.27 3.24 -12.46
C ASN A 30 8.58 2.11 -11.72
N SER A 31 8.86 1.96 -10.43
CA SER A 31 8.25 0.90 -9.62
C SER A 31 7.76 1.44 -8.28
N ARG A 32 7.33 2.71 -8.27
CA ARG A 32 6.91 3.34 -7.01
C ARG A 32 5.56 2.84 -6.51
N TRP A 33 4.69 2.43 -7.41
CA TRP A 33 3.43 1.81 -7.03
C TRP A 33 3.62 0.31 -6.98
N LEU A 34 3.22 -0.29 -5.88
CA LEU A 34 3.35 -1.74 -5.71
C LEU A 34 2.22 -2.25 -4.83
N VAL A 35 2.00 -3.56 -4.88
CA VAL A 35 1.02 -4.21 -4.03
C VAL A 35 1.69 -4.52 -2.70
N ALA A 36 1.04 -4.14 -1.61
CA ALA A 36 1.53 -4.44 -0.27
C ALA A 36 0.38 -4.87 0.59
N GLU A 37 0.69 -5.60 1.67
CA GLU A 37 -0.31 -6.05 2.62
C GLU A 37 -0.35 -5.12 3.81
N TYR A 38 -1.56 -4.74 4.19
CA TYR A 38 -1.74 -3.87 5.34
C TYR A 38 -2.04 -4.71 6.58
N TYR A 39 -1.39 -4.39 7.67
CA TYR A 39 -1.62 -5.03 8.97
C TYR A 39 -2.02 -3.96 9.97
N ASP A 40 -3.23 -4.05 10.46
CA ASP A 40 -3.77 -3.02 11.34
C ASP A 40 -3.13 -3.02 12.73
N ASP A 41 -2.66 -4.16 13.19
CA ASP A 41 -2.05 -4.24 14.51
C ASP A 41 -0.76 -3.43 14.62
N VAL A 42 -0.09 -3.19 13.50
CA VAL A 42 1.11 -2.34 13.47
C VAL A 42 0.89 -1.08 12.65
N LYS A 43 -0.30 -0.93 12.06
CA LYS A 43 -0.64 0.21 11.22
C LYS A 43 0.37 0.40 10.09
N GLY A 44 0.79 -0.69 9.48
CA GLY A 44 1.84 -0.64 8.47
C GLY A 44 1.58 -1.50 7.26
N PHE A 45 2.33 -1.23 6.21
CA PHE A 45 2.26 -1.98 4.96
C PHE A 45 3.50 -2.85 4.80
N TYR A 46 3.30 -4.11 4.48
CA TYR A 46 4.37 -5.07 4.32
C TYR A 46 4.50 -5.45 2.85
N SER A 47 5.73 -5.44 2.35
CA SER A 47 6.02 -5.86 0.97
C SER A 47 6.62 -7.25 0.97
N GLU A 48 5.93 -8.21 0.33
CA GLU A 48 6.46 -9.56 0.22
C GLU A 48 7.68 -9.62 -0.68
N SER A 49 7.72 -8.78 -1.71
CA SER A 49 8.83 -8.81 -2.65
C SER A 49 10.15 -8.35 -2.02
N SER A 50 10.08 -7.44 -1.07
CA SER A 50 11.28 -7.00 -0.36
C SER A 50 11.39 -7.59 1.03
N GLU A 51 10.36 -8.32 1.48
CA GLU A 51 10.30 -8.95 2.79
C GLU A 51 10.51 -7.98 3.94
N ASN A 52 9.99 -6.77 3.76
CA ASN A 52 10.12 -5.71 4.76
C ASN A 52 8.85 -4.90 4.85
N PHE A 53 8.65 -4.27 6.02
CA PHE A 53 7.62 -3.26 6.14
C PHE A 53 8.10 -2.00 5.43
N LEU A 54 7.17 -1.34 4.75
CA LEU A 54 7.48 -0.12 4.02
C LEU A 54 7.25 1.07 4.94
N GLU A 55 8.27 1.89 5.11
CA GLU A 55 8.15 3.05 6.00
C GLU A 55 7.92 4.35 5.25
N ASP A 56 8.02 4.31 3.93
CA ASP A 56 7.90 5.52 3.12
C ASP A 56 6.64 5.57 2.29
N VAL A 57 5.63 4.76 2.63
CA VAL A 57 4.36 4.80 1.93
C VAL A 57 3.68 6.14 2.22
N THR A 58 3.34 6.85 1.16
CA THR A 58 2.67 8.14 1.28
C THR A 58 1.19 8.04 0.93
N HIS A 59 0.86 7.15 0.02
CA HIS A 59 -0.51 7.01 -0.48
C HIS A 59 -0.85 5.55 -0.69
N TRP A 60 -2.15 5.26 -0.70
CA TRP A 60 -2.63 3.91 -0.99
C TRP A 60 -3.99 3.98 -1.67
N CYS A 61 -4.36 2.91 -2.35
CA CYS A 61 -5.69 2.80 -2.91
C CYS A 61 -6.07 1.33 -3.00
N GLU A 62 -7.34 1.08 -3.26
CA GLU A 62 -7.82 -0.29 -3.38
C GLU A 62 -7.36 -0.90 -4.68
N LEU A 63 -7.11 -2.20 -4.65
CA LEU A 63 -6.75 -2.93 -5.86
C LEU A 63 -7.95 -3.01 -6.79
N PRO A 64 -7.73 -3.01 -8.10
CA PRO A 64 -8.82 -3.21 -9.03
C PRO A 64 -9.40 -4.61 -8.87
N LYS A 65 -10.67 -4.74 -9.15
CA LYS A 65 -11.31 -6.04 -9.12
C LYS A 65 -10.80 -6.89 -10.27
N GLU A 66 -10.79 -8.19 -10.06
CA GLU A 66 -10.41 -9.08 -11.13
C GLU A 66 -11.44 -9.00 -12.26
N PRO A 67 -11.01 -9.16 -13.50
CA PRO A 67 -11.88 -8.99 -14.66
C PRO A 67 -12.81 -10.17 -14.92
N ILE A 68 -13.24 -10.82 -13.91
CA ILE A 68 -14.14 -11.96 -14.11
C ILE A 68 -15.42 -11.76 -13.36
#